data_0db656cf9de2b11b5880c6dd16fee514
#
_entry.id   0db656cf9de2b11b5880c6dd16fee514
#
_cell.length_a   1.000
_cell.length_b   1.000
_cell.length_c   1.000
_cell.angle_alpha   90.00
_cell.angle_beta   90.00
_cell.angle_gamma   90.00
#
_symmetry.space_group_name_H-M   'P 1'
#
loop_
_entity.id
_entity.type
_entity.pdbx_description
1 polymer ?
#
loop_
_entity_poly.entity_id
_entity_poly.type
_entity_poly.pdbx_seq_one_letter_code
_entity_poly.pdbx_strand_id
1 'polypeptide(L)'
;GLAHITGGSYKKLSRLNKNVNFNLHNLPQQGGIFKLIQQAGKISHKEMYSTFNMGIGFCIVVSKSKVDKLMQIFDKHNLKSHEIGYITKGTGIVSITIMGRKHILTD
;
A
#
# COMPACT_ATOMS: atom_id res chain seq x y z
N GLY A 1 0.68 10.23 -9.08
CA GLY A 1 -0.57 10.49 -8.36
C GLY A 1 -0.43 10.38 -6.85
N LEU A 2 -1.44 10.79 -6.16
CA LEU A 2 -1.49 10.81 -4.71
C LEU A 2 -2.80 10.18 -4.23
N ALA A 3 -2.72 9.27 -3.27
CA ALA A 3 -3.89 8.64 -2.71
C ALA A 3 -3.84 8.67 -1.17
N HIS A 4 -4.93 9.13 -0.56
CA HIS A 4 -5.10 9.09 0.89
C HIS A 4 -5.70 7.73 1.28
N ILE A 5 -5.00 6.98 2.11
CA ILE A 5 -5.42 5.63 2.49
C ILE A 5 -6.36 5.70 3.70
N THR A 6 -7.65 5.71 3.42
CA THR A 6 -8.73 5.71 4.42
C THR A 6 -9.73 4.60 4.10
N GLY A 7 -11.02 4.77 4.36
CA GLY A 7 -12.03 3.73 4.07
C GLY A 7 -11.85 3.13 2.67
N GLY A 8 -11.91 1.82 2.56
CA GLY A 8 -11.56 1.08 1.34
C GLY A 8 -10.08 0.84 1.16
N SER A 9 -9.26 1.52 1.97
CA SER A 9 -7.83 1.30 2.11
C SER A 9 -7.08 1.25 0.76
N TYR A 10 -6.18 0.27 0.59
CA TYR A 10 -5.32 0.16 -0.60
C TYR A 10 -6.09 -0.06 -1.90
N LYS A 11 -7.32 -0.53 -1.85
CA LYS A 11 -8.16 -0.66 -3.06
C LYS A 11 -8.33 0.66 -3.81
N LYS A 12 -8.26 1.78 -3.09
CA LYS A 12 -8.40 3.11 -3.69
C LYS A 12 -7.31 3.44 -4.70
N LEU A 13 -6.17 2.74 -4.65
CA LEU A 13 -5.09 2.97 -5.62
C LEU A 13 -5.59 2.76 -7.05
N SER A 14 -6.51 1.84 -7.29
CA SER A 14 -7.06 1.60 -8.62
C SER A 14 -7.73 2.83 -9.24
N ARG A 15 -8.15 3.79 -8.41
CA ARG A 15 -8.77 5.05 -8.87
C ARG A 15 -7.76 6.00 -9.50
N LEU A 16 -6.48 5.84 -9.22
CA LEU A 16 -5.44 6.70 -9.80
C LEU A 16 -5.25 6.42 -11.29
N ASN A 17 -5.30 5.15 -11.68
CA ASN A 17 -5.15 4.74 -13.08
C ASN A 17 -5.64 3.31 -13.25
N LYS A 18 -6.60 3.10 -14.15
CA LYS A 18 -7.18 1.79 -14.41
C LYS A 18 -6.46 1.01 -15.52
N ASN A 19 -5.41 1.60 -16.09
CA ASN A 19 -4.61 0.95 -17.14
C ASN A 19 -3.31 0.33 -16.60
N VAL A 20 -3.13 0.34 -15.28
CA VAL A 20 -1.96 -0.22 -14.62
C VAL A 20 -2.39 -1.10 -13.45
N ASN A 21 -1.49 -1.98 -13.03
CA ASN A 21 -1.63 -2.74 -11.79
C ASN A 21 -0.68 -2.17 -10.74
N PHE A 22 -1.12 -2.21 -9.49
CA PHE A 22 -0.37 -1.74 -8.33
C PHE A 22 0.10 -2.97 -7.54
N ASN A 23 1.41 -3.21 -7.54
CA ASN A 23 2.01 -4.40 -6.94
C ASN A 23 2.71 -4.03 -5.64
N LEU A 24 2.03 -4.24 -4.51
CA LEU A 24 2.52 -3.84 -3.19
C LEU A 24 3.22 -5.03 -2.53
N HIS A 25 4.53 -5.13 -2.72
CA HIS A 25 5.33 -6.26 -2.24
C HIS A 25 6.18 -5.94 -1.01
N ASN A 26 6.25 -4.67 -0.63
CA ASN A 26 7.14 -4.22 0.43
C ASN A 26 6.40 -3.31 1.41
N LEU A 27 5.23 -3.75 1.88
CA LEU A 27 4.48 -3.03 2.89
C LEU A 27 5.21 -3.13 4.23
N PRO A 28 5.24 -2.02 5.03
CA PRO A 28 5.83 -2.08 6.35
C PRO A 28 5.05 -3.03 7.26
N GLN A 29 5.73 -3.53 8.29
CA GLN A 29 5.07 -4.38 9.28
C GLN A 29 3.93 -3.61 9.93
N GLN A 30 2.80 -4.30 10.12
CA GLN A 30 1.64 -3.70 10.78
C GLN A 30 1.97 -3.33 12.22
N GLY A 31 1.45 -2.17 12.67
CA GLY A 31 1.60 -1.73 14.05
C GLY A 31 0.84 -2.63 15.02
N GLY A 32 1.14 -2.50 16.32
CA GLY A 32 0.60 -3.35 17.35
C GLY A 32 -0.92 -3.39 17.41
N ILE A 33 -1.59 -2.25 17.19
CA ILE A 33 -3.06 -2.18 17.22
C ILE A 33 -3.67 -3.02 16.09
N PHE A 34 -3.12 -2.95 14.88
CA PHE A 34 -3.62 -3.73 13.74
C PHE A 34 -3.39 -5.22 13.94
N LYS A 35 -2.24 -5.60 14.49
CA LYS A 35 -1.93 -6.99 14.78
C LYS A 35 -2.89 -7.56 15.83
N LEU A 36 -3.21 -6.78 16.86
CA LEU A 36 -4.14 -7.18 17.89
C LEU A 36 -5.54 -7.40 17.32
N ILE A 37 -6.03 -6.49 16.48
CA ILE A 37 -7.33 -6.61 15.82
C ILE A 37 -7.37 -7.87 14.96
N GLN A 38 -6.32 -8.11 14.19
CA GLN A 38 -6.25 -9.28 13.31
C GLN A 38 -6.31 -10.59 14.11
N GLN A 39 -5.58 -10.68 15.19
CA GLN A 39 -5.53 -11.89 16.04
C GLN A 39 -6.85 -12.10 16.77
N ALA A 40 -7.40 -11.05 17.39
CA ALA A 40 -8.64 -11.13 18.14
C ALA A 40 -9.84 -11.50 17.26
N GLY A 41 -9.91 -10.95 16.05
CA GLY A 41 -11.00 -11.22 15.11
C GLY A 41 -10.73 -12.40 14.17
N LYS A 42 -9.56 -13.00 14.21
CA LYS A 42 -9.15 -14.05 13.27
C LYS A 42 -9.31 -13.61 11.81
N ILE A 43 -8.88 -12.38 11.53
CA ILE A 43 -9.07 -11.72 10.25
C ILE A 43 -7.93 -12.07 9.30
N SER A 44 -8.24 -12.38 8.04
CA SER A 44 -7.23 -12.68 7.02
C SER A 44 -6.42 -11.43 6.66
N HIS A 45 -5.21 -11.62 6.10
CA HIS A 45 -4.41 -10.50 5.59
C HIS A 45 -5.15 -9.72 4.52
N LYS A 46 -5.83 -10.40 3.58
CA LYS A 46 -6.61 -9.73 2.55
C LYS A 46 -7.66 -8.79 3.15
N GLU A 47 -8.40 -9.26 4.13
CA GLU A 47 -9.42 -8.49 4.82
C GLU A 47 -8.82 -7.28 5.54
N MET A 48 -7.72 -7.48 6.27
CA MET A 48 -7.03 -6.39 6.98
C MET A 48 -6.61 -5.28 6.02
N TYR A 49 -5.93 -5.62 4.93
CA TYR A 49 -5.42 -4.63 3.97
C TYR A 49 -6.51 -4.08 3.06
N SER A 50 -7.66 -4.73 2.96
CA SER A 50 -8.83 -4.18 2.25
C SER A 50 -9.60 -3.15 3.09
N THR A 51 -9.49 -3.22 4.41
CA THR A 51 -10.30 -2.41 5.33
C THR A 51 -9.48 -1.31 6.01
N PHE A 52 -8.24 -1.63 6.43
CA PHE A 52 -7.41 -0.71 7.21
C PHE A 52 -6.22 -0.20 6.40
N ASN A 53 -5.72 0.99 6.76
CA ASN A 53 -4.52 1.56 6.13
C ASN A 53 -3.22 0.89 6.60
N MET A 54 -3.26 0.12 7.65
CA MET A 54 -2.12 -0.61 8.22
C MET A 54 -0.90 0.28 8.50
N GLY A 55 -1.16 1.54 8.84
CA GLY A 55 -0.12 2.51 9.18
C GLY A 55 0.33 3.41 8.02
N ILE A 56 -0.24 3.25 6.82
CA ILE A 56 0.07 4.08 5.67
C ILE A 56 -1.08 5.06 5.41
N GLY A 57 -0.84 6.37 5.60
CA GLY A 57 -1.86 7.40 5.40
C GLY A 57 -1.98 7.87 3.95
N PHE A 58 -0.84 8.00 3.24
CA PHE A 58 -0.79 8.45 1.85
C PHE A 58 0.11 7.56 1.02
N CYS A 59 -0.26 7.38 -0.25
CA CYS A 59 0.59 6.77 -1.25
C CYS A 59 0.85 7.76 -2.38
N ILE A 60 2.09 7.80 -2.86
CA ILE A 60 2.51 8.67 -3.96
C ILE A 60 3.07 7.77 -5.07
N VAL A 61 2.58 7.99 -6.29
CA VAL A 61 3.09 7.30 -7.48
C VAL A 61 4.00 8.27 -8.24
N VAL A 62 5.26 7.88 -8.39
CA VAL A 62 6.26 8.69 -9.10
C VAL A 62 7.09 7.77 -10.02
N SER A 63 7.78 8.38 -10.98
CA SER A 63 8.70 7.62 -11.84
C SER A 63 9.85 7.05 -10.99
N LYS A 64 10.32 5.87 -11.37
CA LYS A 64 11.37 5.15 -10.64
C LYS A 64 12.61 6.01 -10.40
N SER A 65 12.98 6.84 -11.37
CA SER A 65 14.17 7.71 -11.28
C SER A 65 14.05 8.80 -10.22
N LYS A 66 12.84 9.08 -9.71
CA LYS A 66 12.60 10.16 -8.74
C LYS A 66 12.35 9.64 -7.32
N VAL A 67 12.29 8.34 -7.13
CA VAL A 67 11.95 7.75 -5.83
C VAL A 67 12.96 8.15 -4.75
N ASP A 68 14.25 7.94 -5.00
CA ASP A 68 15.28 8.22 -4.00
C ASP A 68 15.33 9.70 -3.62
N LYS A 69 15.20 10.58 -4.60
CA LYS A 69 15.21 12.03 -4.36
C LYS A 69 14.01 12.45 -3.51
N LEU A 70 12.84 11.89 -3.80
CA LEU A 70 11.63 12.20 -3.05
C LEU A 70 11.73 11.69 -1.60
N MET A 71 12.26 10.49 -1.42
CA MET A 71 12.45 9.93 -0.09
C MET A 71 13.44 10.74 0.75
N GLN A 72 14.49 11.28 0.12
CA GLN A 72 15.43 12.18 0.78
C GLN A 72 14.76 13.47 1.24
N ILE A 73 13.86 14.02 0.43
CA ILE A 73 13.10 15.23 0.78
C ILE A 73 12.22 14.96 2.01
N PHE A 74 11.52 13.83 2.03
CA PHE A 74 10.70 13.45 3.18
C PHE A 74 11.55 13.28 4.44
N ASP A 75 12.71 12.65 4.32
CA ASP A 75 13.61 12.44 5.44
C ASP A 75 14.08 13.78 6.05
N LYS A 76 14.40 14.76 5.21
CA LYS A 76 14.75 16.11 5.64
C LYS A 76 13.68 16.79 6.49
N HIS A 77 12.41 16.45 6.23
CA HIS A 77 11.27 17.00 6.96
C HIS A 77 10.78 16.08 8.06
N ASN A 78 11.57 15.08 8.45
CA ASN A 78 11.25 14.10 9.49
C ASN A 78 9.98 13.30 9.18
N LEU A 79 9.71 13.07 7.90
CA LEU A 79 8.57 12.25 7.45
C LEU A 79 9.08 10.88 7.05
N LYS A 80 8.56 9.83 7.67
CA LYS A 80 8.89 8.46 7.30
C LYS A 80 8.23 8.11 5.97
N SER A 81 9.00 7.50 5.08
CA SER A 81 8.49 7.03 3.80
C SER A 81 9.04 5.64 3.49
N HIS A 82 8.28 4.88 2.71
CA HIS A 82 8.65 3.53 2.30
C HIS A 82 8.31 3.36 0.82
N GLU A 83 9.21 2.71 0.09
CA GLU A 83 8.90 2.24 -1.25
C GLU A 83 8.14 0.93 -1.11
N ILE A 84 6.80 0.99 -1.21
CA ILE A 84 5.93 -0.14 -0.88
C ILE A 84 5.66 -1.07 -2.06
N GLY A 85 5.93 -0.62 -3.28
CA GLY A 85 5.65 -1.43 -4.46
C GLY A 85 5.98 -0.74 -5.76
N TYR A 86 5.50 -1.32 -6.83
CA TYR A 86 5.76 -0.83 -8.19
C TYR A 86 4.52 -1.01 -9.06
N ILE A 87 4.53 -0.31 -10.19
CA ILE A 87 3.42 -0.30 -11.14
C ILE A 87 3.82 -1.06 -12.39
N THR A 88 2.90 -1.90 -12.88
CA THR A 88 3.03 -2.57 -14.16
C THR A 88 1.83 -2.25 -15.03
N LYS A 89 1.95 -2.45 -16.34
CA LYS A 89 0.83 -2.36 -17.26
C LYS A 89 -0.25 -3.37 -16.84
N GLY A 90 -1.50 -2.96 -16.83
CA GLY A 90 -2.58 -3.83 -16.38
C GLY A 90 -3.96 -3.22 -16.49
N THR A 91 -4.85 -3.58 -15.57
CA THR A 91 -6.29 -3.26 -15.64
C THR A 91 -6.84 -2.63 -14.35
N GLY A 92 -5.98 -2.08 -13.51
CA GLY A 92 -6.40 -1.44 -12.27
C GLY A 92 -6.38 -2.38 -11.07
N ILE A 93 -5.72 -3.52 -11.18
CA ILE A 93 -5.64 -4.49 -10.09
C ILE A 93 -4.67 -4.01 -9.01
N VAL A 94 -5.09 -4.07 -7.75
CA VAL A 94 -4.24 -3.85 -6.60
C VAL A 94 -3.97 -5.19 -5.93
N SER A 95 -2.70 -5.55 -5.80
CA SER A 95 -2.29 -6.78 -5.12
C SER A 95 -1.31 -6.47 -4.00
N ILE A 96 -1.33 -7.29 -2.96
CA ILE A 96 -0.33 -7.26 -1.88
C ILE A 96 0.39 -8.59 -1.82
N THR A 97 1.66 -8.56 -1.42
CA THR A 97 2.44 -9.76 -1.15
C THR A 97 2.86 -9.74 0.31
N ILE A 98 2.34 -10.68 1.07
CA ILE A 98 2.60 -10.82 2.50
C ILE A 98 3.15 -12.21 2.77
N MET A 99 4.34 -12.27 3.37
CA MET A 99 5.01 -13.53 3.70
C MET A 99 5.14 -14.45 2.48
N GLY A 100 5.50 -13.86 1.33
CA GLY A 100 5.66 -14.59 0.07
C GLY A 100 4.39 -14.98 -0.64
N ARG A 101 3.22 -14.60 -0.13
CA ARG A 101 1.93 -14.95 -0.70
C ARG A 101 1.23 -13.72 -1.25
N LYS A 102 0.78 -13.79 -2.52
CA LYS A 102 0.10 -12.70 -3.20
C LYS A 102 -1.42 -12.76 -2.95
N HIS A 103 -1.99 -11.61 -2.60
CA HIS A 103 -3.43 -11.44 -2.41
C HIS A 103 -3.94 -10.32 -3.31
N ILE A 104 -5.05 -10.55 -4.00
CA ILE A 104 -5.70 -9.53 -4.85
C ILE A 104 -6.73 -8.80 -3.99
N LEU A 105 -6.59 -7.48 -3.89
CA LEU A 105 -7.50 -6.63 -3.10
C LEU A 105 -8.68 -6.09 -3.91
N THR A 106 -8.49 -5.89 -5.21
CA THR A 106 -9.54 -5.39 -6.10
C THR A 106 -10.38 -6.54 -6.63
N ASP A 107 -11.65 -6.26 -6.82
CA ASP A 107 -12.60 -7.23 -7.38
C ASP A 107 -12.44 -7.37 -8.91
#